data_5fd9c27227b8054fa2d285a2bb1757ed
#
_entry.id   5fd9c27227b8054fa2d285a2bb1757ed
#
_cell.length_a   1.000
_cell.length_b   1.000
_cell.length_c   1.000
_cell.angle_alpha   90.00
_cell.angle_beta   90.00
_cell.angle_gamma   90.00
#
_symmetry.space_group_name_H-M   'P 1'
#
loop_
_entity.id
_entity.type
_entity.pdbx_description
1 polymer ?
#
loop_
_entity_poly.entity_id
_entity_poly.type
_entity_poly.pdbx_seq_one_letter_code
_entity_poly.pdbx_strand_id
1 'polypeptide(L)'
;MNNLTPYQQTMLATWQQHTYAEFVLKDADVALATMSENPYVLAIPSGTGGMGRIGVREFYASQFLPKIPPDFDLTSLSQTFGYDRIVEEFVIRFTHTLDMDWMLPGVRATGRRVDFALVHHPV
;
A
#
# COMPACT_ATOMS: atom_id res chain seq x y z
N MET A 1 20.90 -8.43 9.27
CA MET A 1 21.24 -9.83 9.06
C MET A 1 20.08 -10.60 8.51
N ASN A 2 20.34 -11.28 7.47
CA ASN A 2 19.25 -11.73 6.66
C ASN A 2 19.28 -13.25 6.50
N ASN A 3 18.48 -13.95 7.32
CA ASN A 3 18.35 -15.40 7.27
C ASN A 3 17.08 -15.83 6.54
N LEU A 4 16.71 -15.07 5.51
CA LEU A 4 15.50 -15.37 4.77
C LEU A 4 15.68 -16.60 3.89
N THR A 5 14.64 -17.41 3.80
CA THR A 5 14.57 -18.51 2.83
C THR A 5 14.54 -17.94 1.41
N PRO A 6 14.86 -18.74 0.38
CA PRO A 6 14.71 -18.27 -1.00
C PRO A 6 13.30 -17.77 -1.32
N TYR A 7 12.27 -18.44 -0.79
CA TYR A 7 10.89 -18.00 -0.98
C TYR A 7 10.63 -16.64 -0.33
N GLN A 8 11.13 -16.43 0.89
CA GLN A 8 10.99 -15.15 1.58
C GLN A 8 11.73 -14.04 0.86
N GLN A 9 12.91 -14.32 0.28
CA GLN A 9 13.64 -13.36 -0.54
C GLN A 9 12.83 -12.96 -1.77
N THR A 10 12.18 -13.93 -2.41
CA THR A 10 11.30 -13.65 -3.55
C THR A 10 10.10 -12.81 -3.15
N MET A 11 9.49 -13.12 -2.01
CA MET A 11 8.38 -12.31 -1.49
C MET A 11 8.82 -10.86 -1.26
N LEU A 12 9.98 -10.67 -0.66
CA LEU A 12 10.49 -9.32 -0.40
C LEU A 12 10.71 -8.56 -1.70
N ALA A 13 11.34 -9.19 -2.68
CA ALA A 13 11.58 -8.55 -3.98
C ALA A 13 10.27 -8.17 -4.66
N THR A 14 9.27 -9.04 -4.64
CA THR A 14 7.95 -8.78 -5.21
C THR A 14 7.25 -7.65 -4.46
N TRP A 15 7.34 -7.64 -3.14
CA TRP A 15 6.77 -6.59 -2.31
C TRP A 15 7.41 -5.22 -2.61
N GLN A 16 8.72 -5.19 -2.79
CA GLN A 16 9.41 -3.95 -3.15
C GLN A 16 9.01 -3.44 -4.54
N GLN A 17 8.83 -4.34 -5.51
CA GLN A 17 8.30 -3.98 -6.83
C GLN A 17 6.89 -3.42 -6.72
N HIS A 18 6.06 -4.01 -5.88
CA HIS A 18 4.68 -3.59 -5.67
C HIS A 18 4.62 -2.17 -5.10
N THR A 19 5.38 -1.89 -4.04
CA THR A 19 5.39 -0.55 -3.44
C THR A 19 5.94 0.49 -4.40
N TYR A 20 6.93 0.13 -5.20
CA TYR A 20 7.46 1.02 -6.24
C TYR A 20 6.38 1.36 -7.26
N ALA A 21 5.61 0.37 -7.69
CA ALA A 21 4.50 0.57 -8.62
C ALA A 21 3.43 1.49 -8.05
N GLU A 22 3.16 1.39 -6.75
CA GLU A 22 2.15 2.22 -6.08
C GLU A 22 2.60 3.66 -5.89
N PHE A 23 3.78 3.86 -5.33
CA PHE A 23 4.18 5.17 -4.82
C PHE A 23 5.13 5.93 -5.74
N VAL A 24 5.79 5.27 -6.65
CA VAL A 24 6.68 5.91 -7.61
C VAL A 24 6.03 5.97 -8.99
N LEU A 25 5.64 4.82 -9.54
CA LEU A 25 5.03 4.76 -10.87
C LEU A 25 3.58 5.19 -10.85
N LYS A 26 2.87 4.94 -9.77
CA LYS A 26 1.43 5.18 -9.60
C LYS A 26 0.64 4.54 -10.74
N ASP A 27 0.96 3.29 -11.02
CA ASP A 27 0.41 2.53 -12.15
C ASP A 27 -0.31 1.29 -11.63
N ALA A 28 -1.63 1.26 -11.80
CA ALA A 28 -2.47 0.17 -11.29
C ALA A 28 -2.13 -1.17 -11.96
N ASP A 29 -1.87 -1.18 -13.25
CA ASP A 29 -1.58 -2.42 -13.97
C ASP A 29 -0.23 -3.00 -13.56
N VAL A 30 0.78 -2.15 -13.36
CA VAL A 30 2.09 -2.59 -12.87
C VAL A 30 1.98 -3.14 -11.45
N ALA A 31 1.20 -2.49 -10.60
CA ALA A 31 0.96 -2.97 -9.23
C ALA A 31 0.24 -4.33 -9.24
N LEU A 32 -0.77 -4.49 -10.08
CA LEU A 32 -1.51 -5.75 -10.22
C LEU A 32 -0.64 -6.88 -10.72
N ALA A 33 0.34 -6.60 -11.57
CA ALA A 33 1.24 -7.62 -12.09
C ALA A 33 2.05 -8.30 -10.99
N THR A 34 2.19 -7.68 -9.82
CA THR A 34 2.88 -8.25 -8.66
C THR A 34 1.95 -9.05 -7.75
N MET A 35 0.66 -9.05 -8.01
CA MET A 35 -0.34 -9.69 -7.16
C MET A 35 -0.71 -11.08 -7.63
N SER A 36 -1.26 -11.88 -6.72
CA SER A 36 -1.78 -13.23 -7.02
C SER A 36 -3.01 -13.16 -7.92
N GLU A 37 -3.53 -14.34 -8.31
CA GLU A 37 -4.70 -14.44 -9.19
C GLU A 37 -5.96 -13.87 -8.56
N ASN A 38 -6.12 -14.04 -7.26
CA ASN A 38 -7.31 -13.56 -6.52
C ASN A 38 -6.90 -12.60 -5.43
N PRO A 39 -6.41 -11.40 -5.81
CA PRO A 39 -5.96 -10.45 -4.80
C PRO A 39 -7.13 -9.77 -4.13
N TYR A 40 -6.87 -9.22 -2.96
CA TYR A 40 -7.77 -8.26 -2.34
C TYR A 40 -6.95 -7.21 -1.61
N VAL A 41 -7.56 -6.05 -1.44
CA VAL A 41 -7.02 -4.97 -0.62
C VAL A 41 -8.11 -4.55 0.34
N LEU A 42 -7.78 -4.44 1.60
CA LEU A 42 -8.71 -3.98 2.63
C LEU A 42 -7.97 -3.03 3.56
N ALA A 43 -8.42 -1.80 3.58
CA ALA A 43 -7.90 -0.80 4.51
C ALA A 43 -8.77 -0.78 5.77
N ILE A 44 -8.12 -0.87 6.92
CA ILE A 44 -8.79 -0.84 8.22
C ILE A 44 -8.28 0.39 8.97
N PRO A 45 -9.15 1.18 9.56
CA PRO A 45 -10.58 0.94 9.81
C PRO A 45 -11.53 1.49 8.76
N SER A 46 -11.04 2.09 7.67
CA SER A 46 -11.93 2.73 6.70
C SER A 46 -12.87 1.75 5.98
N GLY A 47 -12.46 0.49 5.84
CA GLY A 47 -13.23 -0.51 5.12
C GLY A 47 -13.17 -0.38 3.60
N THR A 48 -12.28 0.47 3.09
CA THR A 48 -12.13 0.67 1.64
C THR A 48 -11.22 -0.38 1.03
N GLY A 49 -11.32 -0.57 -0.26
CA GLY A 49 -10.48 -1.53 -0.97
C GLY A 49 -11.21 -2.16 -2.15
N GLY A 50 -10.78 -3.35 -2.50
CA GLY A 50 -11.39 -4.10 -3.60
C GLY A 50 -11.07 -5.57 -3.51
N MET A 51 -11.86 -6.38 -4.17
CA MET A 51 -11.70 -7.83 -4.22
C MET A 51 -11.58 -8.30 -5.67
N GLY A 52 -10.68 -9.27 -5.88
CA GLY A 52 -10.39 -9.78 -7.21
C GLY A 52 -9.59 -8.78 -8.04
N ARG A 53 -9.08 -9.22 -9.19
CA ARG A 53 -8.23 -8.36 -10.01
C ARG A 53 -8.99 -7.15 -10.55
N ILE A 54 -10.25 -7.33 -10.92
CA ILE A 54 -11.07 -6.23 -11.42
C ILE A 54 -11.34 -5.22 -10.32
N GLY A 55 -11.80 -5.68 -9.15
CA GLY A 55 -12.10 -4.80 -8.03
C GLY A 55 -10.88 -4.07 -7.48
N VAL A 56 -9.75 -4.77 -7.38
CA VAL A 56 -8.50 -4.15 -6.92
C VAL A 56 -8.01 -3.11 -7.93
N ARG A 57 -8.05 -3.42 -9.22
CA ARG A 57 -7.66 -2.46 -10.25
C ARG A 57 -8.51 -1.20 -10.21
N GLU A 58 -9.81 -1.37 -10.07
CA GLU A 58 -10.74 -0.25 -10.00
C GLU A 58 -10.48 0.63 -8.78
N PHE A 59 -10.26 0.01 -7.64
CA PHE A 59 -9.90 0.73 -6.43
C PHE A 59 -8.59 1.51 -6.61
N TYR A 60 -7.55 0.85 -7.14
CA TYR A 60 -6.26 1.50 -7.37
C TYR A 60 -6.38 2.66 -8.35
N ALA A 61 -7.04 2.45 -9.47
CA ALA A 61 -7.08 3.43 -10.55
C ALA A 61 -7.93 4.66 -10.20
N SER A 62 -9.00 4.50 -9.42
CA SER A 62 -9.96 5.58 -9.18
C SER A 62 -9.88 6.17 -7.77
N GLN A 63 -9.57 5.37 -6.75
CA GLN A 63 -9.67 5.81 -5.36
C GLN A 63 -8.33 5.95 -4.66
N PHE A 64 -7.33 5.18 -5.04
CA PHE A 64 -6.07 5.13 -4.32
C PHE A 64 -4.97 5.93 -5.01
N LEU A 65 -4.51 5.49 -6.18
CA LEU A 65 -3.34 6.10 -6.82
C LEU A 65 -3.49 7.58 -7.13
N PRO A 66 -4.66 8.03 -7.67
CA PRO A 66 -4.84 9.46 -7.94
C PRO A 66 -5.03 10.30 -6.67
N LYS A 67 -5.23 9.64 -5.53
CA LYS A 67 -5.49 10.31 -4.24
C LYS A 67 -4.32 10.16 -3.26
N ILE A 68 -3.13 9.98 -3.77
CA ILE A 68 -1.91 10.00 -2.97
C ILE A 68 -1.32 11.40 -3.08
N PRO A 69 -1.18 12.13 -1.97
CA PRO A 69 -0.58 13.47 -2.03
C PRO A 69 0.83 13.44 -2.60
N PRO A 70 1.27 14.51 -3.28
CA PRO A 70 2.57 14.50 -3.96
C PRO A 70 3.77 14.36 -3.03
N ASP A 71 3.63 14.76 -1.76
CA ASP A 71 4.70 14.66 -0.76
C ASP A 71 4.56 13.43 0.15
N PHE A 72 3.76 12.46 -0.27
CA PHE A 72 3.55 11.23 0.50
C PHE A 72 4.87 10.49 0.67
N ASP A 73 5.24 10.19 1.92
CA ASP A 73 6.49 9.56 2.25
C ASP A 73 6.26 8.36 3.17
N LEU A 74 6.95 7.27 2.88
CA LEU A 74 6.91 6.04 3.65
C LEU A 74 8.30 5.77 4.21
N THR A 75 8.40 5.60 5.52
CA THR A 75 9.63 5.14 6.15
C THR A 75 9.37 3.80 6.82
N SER A 76 10.07 2.76 6.41
CA SER A 76 9.95 1.45 7.03
C SER A 76 10.55 1.46 8.43
N LEU A 77 9.80 0.94 9.39
CA LEU A 77 10.25 0.76 10.77
C LEU A 77 10.72 -0.66 11.02
N SER A 78 9.99 -1.63 10.51
CA SER A 78 10.31 -3.04 10.71
C SER A 78 9.67 -3.90 9.65
N GLN A 79 10.30 -5.06 9.40
CA GLN A 79 9.76 -6.09 8.53
C GLN A 79 9.80 -7.41 9.29
N THR A 80 8.66 -8.10 9.34
CA THR A 80 8.54 -9.42 9.96
C THR A 80 8.16 -10.42 8.89
N PHE A 81 8.92 -11.51 8.79
CA PHE A 81 8.72 -12.53 7.78
C PHE A 81 8.14 -13.78 8.41
N GLY A 82 6.96 -14.17 7.95
CA GLY A 82 6.37 -15.45 8.25
C GLY A 82 6.73 -16.47 7.17
N TYR A 83 6.16 -17.66 7.31
CA TYR A 83 6.36 -18.74 6.36
C TYR A 83 5.95 -18.32 4.94
N ASP A 84 4.81 -17.64 4.80
CA ASP A 84 4.22 -17.29 3.52
C ASP A 84 3.75 -15.83 3.43
N ARG A 85 4.24 -14.97 4.33
CA ARG A 85 3.79 -13.55 4.33
C ARG A 85 4.79 -12.64 5.00
N ILE A 86 4.64 -11.36 4.71
CA ILE A 86 5.44 -10.29 5.30
C ILE A 86 4.50 -9.36 6.04
N VAL A 87 4.94 -8.86 7.18
CA VAL A 87 4.26 -7.75 7.87
C VAL A 87 5.26 -6.60 7.96
N GLU A 88 4.87 -5.44 7.49
CA GLU A 88 5.74 -4.27 7.52
C GLU A 88 5.06 -3.11 8.23
N GLU A 89 5.80 -2.47 9.13
CA GLU A 89 5.39 -1.25 9.79
C GLU A 89 6.05 -0.06 9.13
N PHE A 90 5.26 0.98 8.89
CA PHE A 90 5.73 2.23 8.29
C PHE A 90 5.37 3.42 9.15
N VAL A 91 6.17 4.47 9.04
CA VAL A 91 5.70 5.82 9.35
C VAL A 91 5.35 6.48 8.02
N ILE A 92 4.17 7.06 7.96
CA ILE A 92 3.66 7.77 6.79
C ILE A 92 3.59 9.26 7.12
N ARG A 93 4.08 10.08 6.20
CA ARG A 93 4.04 11.53 6.31
C ARG A 93 3.57 12.13 5.01
N PHE A 94 2.66 13.08 5.09
CA PHE A 94 2.20 13.82 3.92
C PHE A 94 1.48 15.09 4.34
N THR A 95 1.29 16.01 3.40
CA THR A 95 0.40 17.15 3.57
C THR A 95 -0.94 16.78 2.97
N HIS A 96 -2.01 16.91 3.75
CA HIS A 96 -3.37 16.48 3.37
C HIS A 96 -3.99 17.47 2.39
N THR A 97 -3.53 17.43 1.15
CA THR A 97 -3.94 18.35 0.08
C THR A 97 -5.01 17.76 -0.85
N LEU A 98 -5.34 16.49 -0.67
CA LEU A 98 -6.35 15.78 -1.47
C LEU A 98 -7.35 15.13 -0.53
N ASP A 99 -8.58 14.96 -1.01
CA ASP A 99 -9.56 14.11 -0.32
C ASP A 99 -9.09 12.66 -0.48
N MET A 100 -8.92 11.96 0.63
CA MET A 100 -8.34 10.62 0.65
C MET A 100 -9.34 9.63 1.27
N ASP A 101 -10.45 9.40 0.58
CA ASP A 101 -11.51 8.53 1.09
C ASP A 101 -11.04 7.09 1.34
N TRP A 102 -9.98 6.66 0.65
CA TRP A 102 -9.40 5.34 0.88
C TRP A 102 -8.79 5.19 2.28
N MET A 103 -8.44 6.30 2.92
CA MET A 103 -7.83 6.31 4.25
C MET A 103 -8.70 7.10 5.25
N LEU A 104 -9.23 8.22 4.82
CA LEU A 104 -9.98 9.16 5.66
C LEU A 104 -11.34 9.45 5.01
N PRO A 105 -12.25 8.47 4.99
CA PRO A 105 -13.52 8.63 4.30
C PRO A 105 -14.35 9.78 4.89
N GLY A 106 -14.84 10.63 4.01
CA GLY A 106 -15.68 11.76 4.39
C GLY A 106 -14.93 12.97 4.93
N VAL A 107 -13.62 12.91 5.02
CA VAL A 107 -12.80 14.01 5.50
C VAL A 107 -12.23 14.78 4.30
N ARG A 108 -12.60 16.04 4.18
CA ARG A 108 -12.07 16.90 3.12
C ARG A 108 -10.62 17.26 3.39
N ALA A 109 -9.87 17.56 2.34
CA ALA A 109 -8.49 18.00 2.42
C ALA A 109 -8.35 19.15 3.41
N THR A 110 -7.47 18.99 4.40
CA THR A 110 -7.30 19.95 5.50
C THR A 110 -6.10 20.88 5.30
N GLY A 111 -5.18 20.53 4.38
CA GLY A 111 -3.92 21.23 4.23
C GLY A 111 -2.94 21.00 5.38
N ARG A 112 -3.30 20.14 6.33
CA ARG A 112 -2.46 19.87 7.51
C ARG A 112 -1.39 18.85 7.21
N ARG A 113 -0.28 18.96 7.90
CA ARG A 113 0.75 17.92 7.92
C ARG A 113 0.26 16.73 8.74
N VAL A 114 0.37 15.54 8.18
CA VAL A 114 -0.07 14.29 8.82
C VAL A 114 1.12 13.37 8.98
N ASP A 115 1.18 12.72 10.14
CA ASP A 115 2.28 11.83 10.52
C ASP A 115 1.69 10.72 11.38
N PHE A 116 1.77 9.46 10.94
CA PHE A 116 1.23 8.34 11.70
C PHE A 116 1.86 7.02 11.29
N ALA A 117 1.67 6.00 12.13
CA ALA A 117 2.16 4.66 11.86
C ALA A 117 1.09 3.81 11.19
N LEU A 118 1.53 2.93 10.29
CA LEU A 118 0.68 2.02 9.54
C LEU A 118 1.31 0.64 9.55
N VAL A 119 0.48 -0.39 9.66
CA VAL A 119 0.91 -1.78 9.49
C VAL A 119 0.30 -2.30 8.19
N HIS A 120 1.14 -2.89 7.36
CA HIS A 120 0.74 -3.50 6.11
C HIS A 120 1.18 -4.95 6.09
N HIS A 121 0.29 -5.83 5.65
CA HIS A 121 0.65 -7.24 5.57
C HIS A 121 0.27 -7.81 4.20
N PRO A 122 1.16 -7.68 3.23
CA PRO A 122 0.97 -8.29 1.90
C PRO A 122 1.05 -9.80 2.00
N VAL A 123 0.22 -10.47 1.23
CA VAL A 123 0.15 -11.93 1.20
C VAL A 123 0.49 -12.43 -0.20
#